data_c4adb2fdb5c86c137012bb1feb12ceac
#
_entry.id   c4adb2fdb5c86c137012bb1feb12ceac
#
_cell.length_a   1.000
_cell.length_b   1.000
_cell.length_c   1.000
_cell.angle_alpha   90.00
_cell.angle_beta   90.00
_cell.angle_gamma   90.00
#
_symmetry.space_group_name_H-M   'P 1'
#
loop_
_entity.id
_entity.type
_entity.pdbx_description
1 polymer ?
#
loop_
_entity_poly.entity_id
_entity_poly.type
_entity_poly.pdbx_seq_one_letter_code
_entity_poly.pdbx_strand_id
1 'polypeptide(L)'
;KATFCAAILLTAVSKMALVVRSVSRHAKLQGGLLMNPKTVKKALKDAIQAMTDYKWLFSARPGKDNTRNRKFPFQKVIPFILAFRGGTLNHEIMDFFGLDPSTGTSSAFIQRRSTILPEAFESLFHDFSRSVDENKLYRGLRLLAVDGSDLQIAANPDDPDSYYPGANGQRAYNLLHINAMYDLHQLIYVDALVQKGR
;
A
#
# COMPACT_ATOMS: atom_id res chain seq x y z
N LYS A 1 -8.99 15.62 -4.84
CA LYS A 1 -9.41 14.23 -4.49
C LYS A 1 -8.50 13.16 -5.12
N ALA A 2 -8.17 13.23 -6.42
CA ALA A 2 -7.33 12.22 -7.08
C ALA A 2 -5.88 12.17 -6.54
N THR A 3 -5.30 13.31 -6.19
CA THR A 3 -3.93 13.42 -5.66
C THR A 3 -3.82 12.90 -4.23
N PHE A 4 -4.84 13.12 -3.41
CA PHE A 4 -4.94 12.59 -2.05
C PHE A 4 -5.07 11.06 -2.07
N CYS A 5 -5.91 10.52 -2.96
CA CYS A 5 -5.99 9.08 -3.20
C CYS A 5 -4.63 8.46 -3.62
N ALA A 6 -3.86 9.18 -4.47
CA ALA A 6 -2.55 8.69 -4.90
C ALA A 6 -1.53 8.64 -3.74
N ALA A 7 -1.59 9.60 -2.83
CA ALA A 7 -0.69 9.66 -1.68
C ALA A 7 -1.02 8.62 -0.61
N ILE A 8 -2.29 8.40 -0.31
CA ILE A 8 -2.75 7.32 0.59
C ILE A 8 -2.39 5.96 -0.03
N LEU A 9 -2.60 5.81 -1.34
CA LEU A 9 -2.19 4.62 -2.09
C LEU A 9 -0.68 4.38 -2.00
N LEU A 10 0.14 5.40 -2.23
CA LEU A 10 1.60 5.31 -2.12
C LEU A 10 2.05 4.99 -0.68
N THR A 11 1.37 5.52 0.32
CA THR A 11 1.70 5.28 1.73
C THR A 11 1.27 3.90 2.23
N ALA A 12 0.08 3.44 1.88
CA ALA A 12 -0.36 2.08 2.17
C ALA A 12 0.56 1.07 1.46
N VAL A 13 0.93 1.34 0.21
CA VAL A 13 1.88 0.53 -0.57
C VAL A 13 3.27 0.53 0.03
N SER A 14 3.80 1.70 0.42
CA SER A 14 5.11 1.81 1.06
C SER A 14 5.14 1.03 2.38
N LYS A 15 4.04 1.06 3.15
CA LYS A 15 3.91 0.31 4.40
C LYS A 15 3.78 -1.19 4.18
N MET A 16 2.95 -1.64 3.24
CA MET A 16 2.88 -3.06 2.89
C MET A 16 4.19 -3.57 2.29
N ALA A 17 4.87 -2.78 1.48
CA ALA A 17 6.20 -3.11 0.97
C ALA A 17 7.24 -3.16 2.11
N LEU A 18 7.13 -2.31 3.13
CA LEU A 18 7.93 -2.36 4.35
C LEU A 18 7.63 -3.61 5.17
N VAL A 19 6.36 -3.99 5.35
CA VAL A 19 5.96 -5.23 6.03
C VAL A 19 6.54 -6.44 5.31
N VAL A 20 6.34 -6.54 4.01
CA VAL A 20 6.88 -7.66 3.20
C VAL A 20 8.42 -7.66 3.20
N ARG A 21 9.07 -6.48 3.14
CA ARG A 21 10.53 -6.36 3.18
C ARG A 21 11.09 -6.59 4.57
N SER A 22 10.43 -6.15 5.65
CA SER A 22 10.90 -6.39 7.02
C SER A 22 10.84 -7.87 7.35
N VAL A 23 9.73 -8.54 7.04
CA VAL A 23 9.61 -9.99 7.18
C VAL A 23 10.70 -10.72 6.40
N SER A 24 11.02 -10.28 5.17
CA SER A 24 12.08 -10.92 4.35
C SER A 24 13.50 -10.63 4.82
N ARG A 25 13.79 -9.46 5.41
CA ARG A 25 15.12 -9.09 5.88
C ARG A 25 15.46 -9.67 7.26
N HIS A 26 14.51 -9.65 8.19
CA HIS A 26 14.72 -10.16 9.55
C HIS A 26 14.72 -11.69 9.60
N ALA A 27 14.06 -12.36 8.63
CA ALA A 27 14.17 -13.82 8.48
C ALA A 27 15.61 -14.34 8.35
N LYS A 28 16.56 -13.47 7.93
CA LYS A 28 17.98 -13.81 7.80
C LYS A 28 18.83 -13.53 9.04
N LEU A 29 18.35 -12.75 10.02
CA LEU A 29 19.18 -12.19 11.09
C LEU A 29 19.00 -12.84 12.46
N GLN A 30 17.92 -13.57 12.70
CA GLN A 30 17.69 -14.25 13.97
C GLN A 30 17.16 -15.65 13.71
N GLY A 31 17.86 -16.67 14.22
CA GLY A 31 17.46 -18.09 14.16
C GLY A 31 16.18 -18.42 14.96
N GLY A 32 15.25 -17.49 15.09
CA GLY A 32 13.94 -17.62 15.72
C GLY A 32 12.87 -17.82 14.65
N LEU A 33 11.89 -18.63 14.96
CA LEU A 33 10.76 -19.10 14.16
C LEU A 33 10.00 -17.96 13.46
N LEU A 34 10.56 -17.47 12.36
CA LEU A 34 9.89 -16.50 11.50
C LEU A 34 8.96 -17.25 10.55
N MET A 35 7.81 -16.64 10.27
CA MET A 35 6.87 -17.18 9.29
C MET A 35 7.56 -17.55 7.99
N ASN A 36 7.24 -18.71 7.46
CA ASN A 36 7.75 -19.16 6.17
C ASN A 36 7.35 -18.14 5.08
N PRO A 37 8.31 -17.60 4.29
CA PRO A 37 8.02 -16.64 3.23
C PRO A 37 6.93 -17.09 2.24
N LYS A 38 6.81 -18.39 2.00
CA LYS A 38 5.76 -18.97 1.16
C LYS A 38 4.37 -18.80 1.79
N THR A 39 4.26 -18.95 3.11
CA THR A 39 3.01 -18.73 3.87
C THR A 39 2.59 -17.27 3.81
N VAL A 40 3.53 -16.35 4.06
CA VAL A 40 3.28 -14.90 3.97
C VAL A 40 2.83 -14.49 2.58
N LYS A 41 3.51 -14.99 1.53
CA LYS A 41 3.14 -14.73 0.14
C LYS A 41 1.76 -15.30 -0.20
N LYS A 42 1.42 -16.48 0.34
CA LYS A 42 0.10 -17.08 0.17
C LYS A 42 -0.97 -16.22 0.84
N ALA A 43 -0.76 -15.83 2.09
CA ALA A 43 -1.68 -14.97 2.85
C ALA A 43 -2.00 -13.65 2.11
N LEU A 44 -0.97 -12.99 1.56
CA LEU A 44 -1.17 -11.78 0.75
C LEU A 44 -2.00 -12.05 -0.51
N LYS A 45 -1.73 -13.16 -1.21
CA LYS A 45 -2.51 -13.53 -2.40
C LYS A 45 -3.96 -13.83 -2.06
N ASP A 46 -4.20 -14.54 -0.98
CA ASP A 46 -5.53 -14.90 -0.52
C ASP A 46 -6.32 -13.64 -0.12
N ALA A 47 -5.69 -12.68 0.58
CA ALA A 47 -6.29 -11.40 0.92
C ALA A 47 -6.63 -10.56 -0.34
N ILE A 48 -5.74 -10.51 -1.35
CA ILE A 48 -6.00 -9.83 -2.62
C ILE A 48 -7.14 -10.53 -3.39
N GLN A 49 -7.21 -11.85 -3.34
CA GLN A 49 -8.30 -12.60 -3.98
C GLN A 49 -9.63 -12.30 -3.31
N ALA A 50 -9.71 -12.36 -1.98
CA ALA A 50 -10.91 -12.03 -1.22
C ALA A 50 -11.40 -10.61 -1.53
N MET A 51 -10.49 -9.62 -1.56
CA MET A 51 -10.81 -8.26 -1.99
C MET A 51 -11.34 -8.21 -3.44
N THR A 52 -10.77 -9.02 -4.34
CA THR A 52 -11.18 -9.05 -5.75
C THR A 52 -12.61 -9.59 -5.90
N ASP A 53 -12.99 -10.55 -5.08
CA ASP A 53 -14.34 -11.13 -5.08
C ASP A 53 -15.41 -10.09 -4.68
N TYR A 54 -15.02 -9.14 -3.82
CA TYR A 54 -15.85 -8.02 -3.36
C TYR A 54 -15.42 -6.65 -3.94
N LYS A 55 -14.77 -6.63 -5.11
CA LYS A 55 -14.20 -5.42 -5.75
C LYS A 55 -15.17 -4.24 -5.90
N TRP A 56 -16.47 -4.50 -5.91
CA TRP A 56 -17.50 -3.46 -5.99
C TRP A 56 -17.54 -2.57 -4.75
N LEU A 57 -17.16 -3.08 -3.56
CA LEU A 57 -17.02 -2.31 -2.33
C LEU A 57 -15.88 -1.29 -2.41
N PHE A 58 -14.87 -1.58 -3.21
CA PHE A 58 -13.65 -0.80 -3.36
C PHE A 58 -13.60 0.00 -4.67
N SER A 59 -14.74 0.12 -5.34
CA SER A 59 -14.85 0.83 -6.61
C SER A 59 -15.53 2.19 -6.41
N ALA A 60 -14.95 3.24 -7.01
CA ALA A 60 -15.47 4.61 -6.90
C ALA A 60 -16.92 4.74 -7.37
N ARG A 61 -17.33 3.91 -8.33
CA ARG A 61 -18.72 3.83 -8.81
C ARG A 61 -19.12 2.35 -8.87
N PRO A 62 -19.68 1.80 -7.79
CA PRO A 62 -20.17 0.41 -7.78
C PRO A 62 -21.11 0.12 -8.95
N GLY A 63 -20.96 -1.06 -9.57
CA GLY A 63 -21.76 -1.46 -10.73
C GLY A 63 -21.34 -0.85 -12.08
N LYS A 64 -20.47 0.17 -12.10
CA LYS A 64 -19.92 0.76 -13.32
C LYS A 64 -18.42 0.50 -13.47
N ASP A 65 -17.67 0.75 -12.40
CA ASP A 65 -16.22 0.56 -12.39
C ASP A 65 -15.87 -0.90 -12.08
N ASN A 66 -14.75 -1.37 -12.62
CA ASN A 66 -14.21 -2.72 -12.38
C ASN A 66 -15.12 -3.90 -12.81
N THR A 67 -16.19 -3.64 -13.58
CA THR A 67 -17.13 -4.67 -14.04
C THR A 67 -16.60 -5.48 -15.23
N ARG A 68 -15.79 -4.88 -16.10
CA ARG A 68 -15.27 -5.51 -17.32
C ARG A 68 -13.81 -5.91 -17.17
N ASN A 69 -13.43 -7.06 -17.70
CA ASN A 69 -12.01 -7.45 -17.86
C ASN A 69 -11.38 -6.60 -18.95
N ARG A 70 -10.62 -5.59 -18.52
CA ARG A 70 -9.77 -4.74 -19.38
C ARG A 70 -8.30 -5.11 -19.20
N LYS A 71 -7.40 -4.43 -19.91
CA LYS A 71 -5.94 -4.62 -19.85
C LYS A 71 -5.38 -4.59 -18.41
N PHE A 72 -5.99 -3.77 -17.53
CA PHE A 72 -5.68 -3.69 -16.09
C PHE A 72 -6.90 -4.11 -15.26
N PRO A 73 -7.17 -5.42 -15.09
CA PRO A 73 -8.23 -5.87 -14.19
C PRO A 73 -7.87 -5.59 -12.73
N PHE A 74 -8.89 -5.43 -11.86
CA PHE A 74 -8.71 -5.09 -10.45
C PHE A 74 -7.67 -5.97 -9.74
N GLN A 75 -7.76 -7.28 -9.93
CA GLN A 75 -6.85 -8.27 -9.36
C GLN A 75 -5.38 -8.13 -9.78
N LYS A 76 -5.07 -7.42 -10.87
CA LYS A 76 -3.70 -7.12 -11.31
C LYS A 76 -3.24 -5.73 -10.90
N VAL A 77 -4.16 -4.77 -10.78
CA VAL A 77 -3.82 -3.39 -10.40
C VAL A 77 -3.31 -3.34 -8.96
N ILE A 78 -3.94 -4.05 -8.03
CA ILE A 78 -3.53 -4.07 -6.63
C ILE A 78 -2.09 -4.63 -6.46
N PRO A 79 -1.77 -5.85 -6.94
CA PRO A 79 -0.40 -6.35 -6.88
C PRO A 79 0.62 -5.47 -7.59
N PHE A 80 0.27 -4.86 -8.72
CA PHE A 80 1.16 -3.96 -9.43
C PHE A 80 1.50 -2.72 -8.59
N ILE A 81 0.50 -2.09 -7.96
CA ILE A 81 0.73 -0.95 -7.06
C ILE A 81 1.62 -1.36 -5.89
N LEU A 82 1.42 -2.53 -5.30
CA LEU A 82 2.26 -3.06 -4.21
C LEU A 82 3.69 -3.37 -4.65
N ALA A 83 3.89 -3.73 -5.91
CA ALA A 83 5.20 -4.07 -6.48
C ALA A 83 5.99 -2.84 -6.96
N PHE A 84 5.40 -1.66 -6.96
CA PHE A 84 6.00 -0.43 -7.50
C PHE A 84 7.32 -0.10 -6.80
N ARG A 85 8.38 0.17 -7.57
CA ARG A 85 9.74 0.38 -7.06
C ARG A 85 10.22 1.82 -7.11
N GLY A 86 9.41 2.74 -7.60
CA GLY A 86 9.72 4.16 -7.71
C GLY A 86 10.37 4.57 -9.03
N GLY A 87 10.33 3.71 -10.03
CA GLY A 87 10.73 4.02 -11.41
C GLY A 87 9.68 4.85 -12.16
N THR A 88 9.91 5.07 -13.45
CA THR A 88 8.87 5.67 -14.30
C THR A 88 7.72 4.69 -14.49
N LEU A 89 6.49 5.20 -14.53
CA LEU A 89 5.30 4.36 -14.62
C LEU A 89 5.34 3.42 -15.85
N ASN A 90 5.85 3.88 -16.98
CA ASN A 90 6.00 3.04 -18.17
C ASN A 90 6.96 1.87 -17.93
N HIS A 91 8.10 2.12 -17.30
CA HIS A 91 9.09 1.09 -16.98
C HIS A 91 8.51 0.06 -15.99
N GLU A 92 7.84 0.54 -14.96
CA GLU A 92 7.19 -0.34 -13.96
C GLU A 92 6.10 -1.23 -14.59
N ILE A 93 5.31 -0.68 -15.53
CA ILE A 93 4.31 -1.46 -16.27
C ILE A 93 4.99 -2.54 -17.11
N MET A 94 6.05 -2.20 -17.84
CA MET A 94 6.80 -3.16 -18.64
C MET A 94 7.43 -4.27 -17.81
N ASP A 95 8.02 -3.93 -16.67
CA ASP A 95 8.64 -4.89 -15.76
C ASP A 95 7.61 -5.86 -15.14
N PHE A 96 6.45 -5.33 -14.76
CA PHE A 96 5.44 -6.13 -14.06
C PHE A 96 4.60 -7.00 -14.98
N PHE A 97 4.21 -6.46 -16.16
CA PHE A 97 3.32 -7.14 -17.10
C PHE A 97 4.07 -7.81 -18.25
N GLY A 98 5.37 -7.62 -18.36
CA GLY A 98 6.21 -8.05 -19.47
C GLY A 98 6.16 -7.06 -20.65
N LEU A 99 7.10 -7.22 -21.57
CA LEU A 99 7.21 -6.42 -22.82
C LEU A 99 6.18 -6.90 -23.86
N ASP A 100 4.92 -7.01 -23.47
CA ASP A 100 3.84 -7.43 -24.37
C ASP A 100 3.20 -6.20 -25.03
N PRO A 101 3.15 -6.12 -26.37
CA PRO A 101 2.47 -5.04 -27.10
C PRO A 101 0.99 -4.88 -26.73
N SER A 102 0.35 -5.94 -26.21
CA SER A 102 -1.02 -5.90 -25.72
C SER A 102 -1.16 -5.22 -24.36
N THR A 103 -0.06 -4.96 -23.65
CA THR A 103 -0.06 -4.28 -22.35
C THR A 103 -0.66 -2.87 -22.48
N GLY A 104 -1.43 -2.47 -21.49
CA GLY A 104 -2.06 -1.14 -21.47
C GLY A 104 -1.05 -0.03 -21.27
N THR A 105 -1.38 1.16 -21.73
CA THR A 105 -0.57 2.38 -21.57
C THR A 105 -0.63 2.89 -20.11
N SER A 106 0.35 3.71 -19.73
CA SER A 106 0.35 4.41 -18.42
C SER A 106 -0.89 5.27 -18.22
N SER A 107 -1.41 5.92 -19.27
CA SER A 107 -2.68 6.66 -19.18
C SER A 107 -3.86 5.75 -18.81
N ALA A 108 -3.96 4.59 -19.45
CA ALA A 108 -5.00 3.60 -19.13
C ALA A 108 -4.86 3.06 -17.69
N PHE A 109 -3.63 2.89 -17.20
CA PHE A 109 -3.40 2.52 -15.80
C PHE A 109 -3.82 3.62 -14.84
N ILE A 110 -3.45 4.88 -15.10
CA ILE A 110 -3.85 6.03 -14.26
C ILE A 110 -5.37 6.13 -14.16
N GLN A 111 -6.07 6.03 -15.30
CA GLN A 111 -7.54 6.01 -15.32
C GLN A 111 -8.10 4.82 -14.52
N ARG A 112 -7.46 3.66 -14.60
CA ARG A 112 -7.90 2.49 -13.86
C ARG A 112 -7.67 2.63 -12.37
N ARG A 113 -6.48 3.10 -11.96
CA ARG A 113 -6.15 3.37 -10.56
C ARG A 113 -7.14 4.33 -9.91
N SER A 114 -7.57 5.40 -10.62
CA SER A 114 -8.51 6.39 -10.09
C SER A 114 -9.93 5.84 -9.84
N THR A 115 -10.23 4.63 -10.31
CA THR A 115 -11.52 3.96 -10.03
C THR A 115 -11.47 3.08 -8.78
N ILE A 116 -10.33 2.96 -8.11
CA ILE A 116 -10.15 2.19 -6.89
C ILE A 116 -10.12 3.15 -5.70
N LEU A 117 -10.94 2.88 -4.71
CA LEU A 117 -10.98 3.65 -3.47
C LEU A 117 -9.73 3.40 -2.62
N PRO A 118 -9.21 4.41 -1.91
CA PRO A 118 -8.06 4.25 -0.99
C PRO A 118 -8.31 3.22 0.10
N GLU A 119 -9.54 3.10 0.56
CA GLU A 119 -9.99 2.17 1.59
C GLU A 119 -9.73 0.69 1.22
N ALA A 120 -9.55 0.40 -0.08
CA ALA A 120 -9.10 -0.90 -0.56
C ALA A 120 -7.75 -1.31 0.05
N PHE A 121 -6.83 -0.36 0.18
CA PHE A 121 -5.49 -0.63 0.71
C PHE A 121 -5.47 -0.71 2.23
N GLU A 122 -6.31 0.06 2.90
CA GLU A 122 -6.52 -0.04 4.34
C GLU A 122 -7.11 -1.41 4.70
N SER A 123 -8.19 -1.82 4.02
CA SER A 123 -8.79 -3.15 4.21
C SER A 123 -7.78 -4.26 3.95
N LEU A 124 -7.04 -4.18 2.83
CA LEU A 124 -6.00 -5.17 2.50
C LEU A 124 -4.90 -5.23 3.57
N PHE A 125 -4.48 -4.09 4.09
CA PHE A 125 -3.48 -4.02 5.15
C PHE A 125 -3.96 -4.75 6.41
N HIS A 126 -5.17 -4.46 6.87
CA HIS A 126 -5.72 -5.09 8.06
C HIS A 126 -6.00 -6.59 7.87
N ASP A 127 -6.54 -6.99 6.73
CA ASP A 127 -6.82 -8.40 6.43
C ASP A 127 -5.52 -9.21 6.33
N PHE A 128 -4.52 -8.67 5.66
CA PHE A 128 -3.20 -9.28 5.58
C PHE A 128 -2.52 -9.35 6.95
N SER A 129 -2.47 -8.24 7.70
CA SER A 129 -1.84 -8.20 9.02
C SER A 129 -2.49 -9.20 9.99
N ARG A 130 -3.82 -9.29 10.00
CA ARG A 130 -4.55 -10.29 10.78
C ARG A 130 -4.24 -11.72 10.36
N SER A 131 -4.10 -11.98 9.07
CA SER A 131 -3.83 -13.33 8.55
C SER A 131 -2.44 -13.85 8.86
N VAL A 132 -1.50 -12.95 9.16
CA VAL A 132 -0.12 -13.28 9.54
C VAL A 132 0.17 -13.07 11.03
N ASP A 133 -0.82 -12.65 11.80
CA ASP A 133 -0.71 -12.48 13.24
C ASP A 133 -0.82 -13.85 13.94
N GLU A 134 0.27 -14.32 14.51
CA GLU A 134 0.33 -15.59 15.25
C GLU A 134 0.01 -15.40 16.75
N ASN A 135 -0.38 -14.18 17.18
CA ASN A 135 -0.67 -13.82 18.57
C ASN A 135 0.44 -14.21 19.57
N LYS A 136 1.69 -14.17 19.13
CA LYS A 136 2.83 -14.48 20.00
C LYS A 136 3.00 -13.40 21.04
N LEU A 137 3.08 -13.82 22.30
CA LEU A 137 3.23 -12.95 23.45
C LEU A 137 4.64 -13.09 24.05
N TYR A 138 5.21 -11.99 24.50
CA TYR A 138 6.41 -11.99 25.31
C TYR A 138 6.00 -11.97 26.79
N ARG A 139 6.24 -13.06 27.52
CA ARG A 139 5.85 -13.22 28.93
C ARG A 139 4.36 -12.90 29.20
N GLY A 140 3.48 -13.30 28.28
CA GLY A 140 2.04 -13.03 28.38
C GLY A 140 1.59 -11.63 27.95
N LEU A 141 2.50 -10.79 27.45
CA LEU A 141 2.23 -9.42 27.01
C LEU A 141 2.51 -9.24 25.52
N ARG A 142 1.71 -8.44 24.86
CA ARG A 142 1.98 -7.97 23.50
C ARG A 142 2.85 -6.72 23.56
N LEU A 143 4.01 -6.75 22.91
CA LEU A 143 4.95 -5.63 22.88
C LEU A 143 4.74 -4.80 21.62
N LEU A 144 4.14 -3.61 21.78
CA LEU A 144 3.85 -2.70 20.66
C LEU A 144 4.74 -1.47 20.75
N ALA A 145 5.32 -1.07 19.63
CA ALA A 145 5.96 0.22 19.44
C ALA A 145 5.11 1.08 18.50
N VAL A 146 4.96 2.36 18.83
CA VAL A 146 4.29 3.34 17.97
C VAL A 146 5.30 4.40 17.58
N ASP A 147 5.38 4.69 16.28
CA ASP A 147 6.28 5.72 15.76
C ASP A 147 5.57 6.55 14.69
N GLY A 148 5.91 7.84 14.63
CA GLY A 148 5.39 8.80 13.67
C GLY A 148 6.45 9.16 12.63
N SER A 149 6.03 9.27 11.37
CA SER A 149 6.89 9.68 10.27
C SER A 149 6.16 10.62 9.32
N ASP A 150 6.87 11.64 8.84
CA ASP A 150 6.35 12.56 7.85
C ASP A 150 6.65 12.07 6.43
N LEU A 151 5.68 12.19 5.55
CA LEU A 151 5.81 11.88 4.14
C LEU A 151 5.50 13.12 3.30
N GLN A 152 6.52 13.63 2.63
CA GLN A 152 6.34 14.66 1.63
C GLN A 152 5.80 14.06 0.34
N ILE A 153 4.74 14.66 -0.18
CA ILE A 153 4.12 14.29 -1.45
C ILE A 153 4.11 15.49 -2.40
N ALA A 154 3.82 15.22 -3.67
CA ALA A 154 3.77 16.26 -4.70
C ALA A 154 2.80 17.39 -4.31
N ALA A 155 3.22 18.64 -4.55
CA ALA A 155 2.44 19.81 -4.23
C ALA A 155 1.04 19.78 -4.87
N ASN A 156 0.04 20.00 -4.05
CA ASN A 156 -1.35 20.20 -4.42
C ASN A 156 -1.94 21.38 -3.63
N PRO A 157 -1.97 22.59 -4.19
CA PRO A 157 -2.53 23.77 -3.50
C PRO A 157 -4.04 23.66 -3.19
N ASP A 158 -4.76 22.79 -3.90
CA ASP A 158 -6.18 22.55 -3.68
C ASP A 158 -6.47 21.77 -2.38
N ASP A 159 -5.44 21.30 -1.69
CA ASP A 159 -5.52 20.65 -0.38
C ASP A 159 -4.77 21.49 0.69
N PRO A 160 -5.38 22.61 1.17
CA PRO A 160 -4.72 23.54 2.06
C PRO A 160 -4.37 22.95 3.43
N ASP A 161 -5.06 21.90 3.87
CA ASP A 161 -4.83 21.28 5.18
C ASP A 161 -3.51 20.51 5.26
N SER A 162 -2.90 20.17 4.15
CA SER A 162 -1.60 19.49 4.10
C SER A 162 -0.55 20.25 3.29
N TYR A 163 -0.93 21.39 2.68
CA TYR A 163 -0.08 22.16 1.77
C TYR A 163 0.92 23.07 2.50
N TYR A 164 2.18 22.99 2.10
CA TYR A 164 3.26 23.87 2.50
C TYR A 164 3.79 24.65 1.28
N PRO A 165 3.68 25.98 1.27
CA PRO A 165 4.06 26.83 0.13
C PRO A 165 5.54 26.96 0.10
N GLY A 166 6.39 26.22 0.09
CA GLY A 166 7.85 26.33 0.04
C GLY A 166 8.39 27.71 0.49
N ALA A 167 9.53 27.72 1.13
CA ALA A 167 10.21 28.93 1.56
C ALA A 167 11.74 28.77 1.34
N ASN A 168 12.47 29.88 1.23
CA ASN A 168 13.94 29.86 1.15
C ASN A 168 14.51 28.95 0.04
N GLY A 169 13.90 28.95 -1.15
CA GLY A 169 14.35 28.14 -2.29
C GLY A 169 13.86 26.68 -2.27
N GLN A 170 13.12 26.27 -1.26
CA GLN A 170 12.45 24.97 -1.24
C GLN A 170 11.20 24.99 -2.13
N ARG A 171 10.94 23.88 -2.81
CA ARG A 171 9.71 23.70 -3.59
C ARG A 171 8.52 23.47 -2.67
N ALA A 172 7.35 23.93 -3.08
CA ALA A 172 6.09 23.60 -2.40
C ALA A 172 5.86 22.09 -2.37
N TYR A 173 5.25 21.60 -1.29
CA TYR A 173 4.89 20.19 -1.11
C TYR A 173 3.64 20.06 -0.24
N ASN A 174 3.04 18.90 -0.23
CA ASN A 174 2.05 18.52 0.78
C ASN A 174 2.67 17.50 1.74
N LEU A 175 2.24 17.52 3.00
CA LEU A 175 2.74 16.64 4.05
C LEU A 175 1.64 15.72 4.56
N LEU A 176 1.97 14.46 4.67
CA LEU A 176 1.15 13.47 5.39
C LEU A 176 1.93 12.97 6.60
N HIS A 177 1.28 12.91 7.74
CA HIS A 177 1.82 12.30 8.94
C HIS A 177 1.32 10.87 9.07
N ILE A 178 2.22 9.93 9.33
CA ILE A 178 1.93 8.51 9.42
C ILE A 178 2.31 8.03 10.80
N ASN A 179 1.34 7.59 11.59
CA ASN A 179 1.57 6.84 12.82
C ASN A 179 1.44 5.35 12.53
N ALA A 180 2.48 4.59 12.82
CA ALA A 180 2.49 3.15 12.61
C ALA A 180 2.68 2.42 13.94
N MET A 181 1.89 1.37 14.16
CA MET A 181 2.01 0.47 15.31
C MET A 181 2.65 -0.83 14.88
N TYR A 182 3.76 -1.18 15.51
CA TYR A 182 4.59 -2.32 15.18
C TYR A 182 4.67 -3.31 16.35
N ASP A 183 4.42 -4.57 16.08
CA ASP A 183 4.60 -5.64 17.05
C ASP A 183 6.07 -6.07 17.06
N LEU A 184 6.75 -5.81 18.17
CA LEU A 184 8.19 -6.05 18.33
C LEU A 184 8.54 -7.54 18.41
N HIS A 185 7.62 -8.38 18.83
CA HIS A 185 7.86 -9.80 18.99
C HIS A 185 7.55 -10.58 17.72
N GLN A 186 6.51 -10.19 17.01
CA GLN A 186 6.12 -10.82 15.75
C GLN A 186 6.75 -10.16 14.51
N LEU A 187 7.34 -8.96 14.67
CA LEU A 187 7.98 -8.18 13.62
C LEU A 187 7.02 -7.82 12.47
N ILE A 188 5.78 -7.47 12.81
CA ILE A 188 4.74 -7.05 11.86
C ILE A 188 4.15 -5.69 12.25
N TYR A 189 3.71 -4.94 11.25
CA TYR A 189 2.85 -3.79 11.50
C TYR A 189 1.42 -4.27 11.73
N VAL A 190 0.82 -3.86 12.84
CA VAL A 190 -0.54 -4.27 13.24
C VAL A 190 -1.56 -3.19 12.95
N ASP A 191 -1.13 -1.93 12.94
CA ASP A 191 -1.99 -0.79 12.63
C ASP A 191 -1.19 0.37 12.02
N ALA A 192 -1.88 1.26 11.33
CA ALA A 192 -1.28 2.45 10.77
C ALA A 192 -2.34 3.51 10.47
N LEU A 193 -2.14 4.71 11.01
CA LEU A 193 -2.99 5.87 10.79
C LEU A 193 -2.26 6.89 9.89
N VAL A 194 -2.94 7.34 8.84
CA VAL A 194 -2.45 8.41 7.96
C VAL A 194 -3.28 9.65 8.18
N GLN A 195 -2.62 10.74 8.52
CA GLN A 195 -3.23 12.03 8.81
C GLN A 195 -2.61 13.11 7.91
N LYS A 196 -3.30 14.23 7.74
CA LYS A 196 -2.68 15.42 7.14
C LYS A 196 -1.66 15.99 8.11
N GLY A 197 -0.45 16.26 7.62
CA GLY A 197 0.64 16.77 8.40
C GLY A 197 0.56 18.29 8.58
N ARG A 198 -0.28 18.73 9.51
CA ARG A 198 -0.33 20.13 9.88
C ARG A 198 -0.59 20.26 11.38
#